data_99af7d5523f6182e30ad539b91e64dbf
#
_entry.id   99af7d5523f6182e30ad539b91e64dbf
#
_cell.length_a   1.000
_cell.length_b   1.000
_cell.length_c   1.000
_cell.angle_alpha   90.00
_cell.angle_beta   90.00
_cell.angle_gamma   90.00
#
_symmetry.space_group_name_H-M   'P 1'
#
loop_
_entity.id
_entity.type
_entity.pdbx_description
1 polymer ?
#
loop_
_entity_poly.entity_id
_entity_poly.type
_entity_poly.pdbx_seq_one_letter_code
_entity_poly.pdbx_strand_id
1 'polypeptide(L)'
;GFGGDQFAELPPEAMAGFDARRFGALPPAAMKGFSPEQFEVLPPAVFGAMDPEQFGKLPPAVFGGFQPNQLKKLPVDLMGEFSPKELGNLPPAAMGGFDPRKFGALPPAAMKGFSPEQFEVLPPAVFGAMGPEQFGKLPPAVFEGFQPDQLKKLPVDVMGEFSPKDLGN
;
A
#
# COMPACT_ATOMS: atom_id res chain seq x y z
N GLY A 1 3.62 30.11 -1.49
CA GLY A 1 3.95 28.69 -1.41
C GLY A 1 3.17 27.87 -2.42
N PHE A 2 3.72 26.74 -2.87
CA PHE A 2 3.03 25.85 -3.79
C PHE A 2 1.80 25.25 -3.12
N GLY A 3 0.63 25.46 -3.75
CA GLY A 3 -0.60 24.81 -3.33
C GLY A 3 -0.90 23.59 -4.21
N GLY A 4 -1.92 22.82 -3.83
CA GLY A 4 -2.34 21.65 -4.58
C GLY A 4 -2.67 21.95 -6.05
N ASP A 5 -3.28 23.11 -6.29
CA ASP A 5 -3.65 23.52 -7.65
C ASP A 5 -2.44 23.69 -8.56
N GLN A 6 -1.35 24.22 -8.03
CA GLN A 6 -0.12 24.41 -8.79
C GLN A 6 0.56 23.08 -9.08
N PHE A 7 0.49 22.15 -8.16
CA PHE A 7 1.02 20.79 -8.36
C PHE A 7 0.28 20.08 -9.49
N ALA A 8 -1.04 20.24 -9.54
CA ALA A 8 -1.85 19.60 -10.57
C ALA A 8 -1.47 20.04 -11.99
N GLU A 9 -0.90 21.24 -12.12
CA GLU A 9 -0.48 21.78 -13.42
C GLU A 9 0.89 21.26 -13.88
N LEU A 10 1.66 20.62 -13.01
CA LEU A 10 2.98 20.12 -13.39
C LEU A 10 2.83 18.88 -14.29
N PRO A 11 3.57 18.85 -15.42
CA PRO A 11 3.54 17.63 -16.25
C PRO A 11 4.20 16.47 -15.51
N PRO A 12 3.75 15.23 -15.77
CA PRO A 12 4.35 14.06 -15.10
C PRO A 12 5.87 13.99 -15.26
N GLU A 13 6.40 14.41 -16.41
CA GLU A 13 7.85 14.37 -16.67
C GLU A 13 8.64 15.23 -15.69
N ALA A 14 8.02 16.29 -15.17
CA ALA A 14 8.68 17.16 -14.19
C ALA A 14 8.92 16.46 -12.84
N MET A 15 8.19 15.41 -12.58
CA MET A 15 8.33 14.66 -11.31
C MET A 15 9.73 14.05 -11.16
N ALA A 16 10.42 13.75 -12.26
CA ALA A 16 11.78 13.24 -12.20
C ALA A 16 12.78 14.22 -11.59
N GLY A 17 12.40 15.51 -11.51
CA GLY A 17 13.22 16.53 -10.88
C GLY A 17 13.17 16.55 -9.36
N PHE A 18 12.28 15.78 -8.74
CA PHE A 18 12.25 15.68 -7.30
C PHE A 18 13.33 14.73 -6.78
N ASP A 19 13.98 15.15 -5.70
CA ASP A 19 14.81 14.27 -4.89
C ASP A 19 14.16 14.18 -3.50
N ALA A 20 14.70 13.32 -2.64
CA ALA A 20 14.15 13.10 -1.30
C ALA A 20 14.09 14.40 -0.50
N ARG A 21 15.10 15.25 -0.62
CA ARG A 21 15.17 16.51 0.13
C ARG A 21 14.08 17.49 -0.30
N ARG A 22 13.93 17.67 -1.62
CA ARG A 22 12.90 18.57 -2.16
C ARG A 22 11.51 18.08 -1.86
N PHE A 23 11.29 16.78 -2.00
CA PHE A 23 9.99 16.19 -1.72
C PHE A 23 9.64 16.32 -0.23
N GLY A 24 10.58 16.02 0.66
CA GLY A 24 10.37 16.13 2.09
C GLY A 24 10.08 17.56 2.57
N ALA A 25 10.51 18.56 1.79
CA ALA A 25 10.26 19.96 2.10
C ALA A 25 8.89 20.46 1.64
N LEU A 26 8.15 19.65 0.87
CA LEU A 26 6.82 20.04 0.39
C LEU A 26 5.83 20.15 1.55
N PRO A 27 4.99 21.21 1.57
CA PRO A 27 3.93 21.28 2.56
C PRO A 27 2.94 20.11 2.37
N PRO A 28 2.41 19.55 3.48
CA PRO A 28 1.41 18.50 3.36
C PRO A 28 0.23 18.86 2.46
N ALA A 29 -0.20 20.13 2.49
CA ALA A 29 -1.32 20.58 1.66
C ALA A 29 -1.07 20.43 0.16
N ALA A 30 0.20 20.45 -0.27
CA ALA A 30 0.54 20.28 -1.68
C ALA A 30 0.25 18.86 -2.17
N MET A 31 0.21 17.89 -1.26
CA MET A 31 -0.04 16.48 -1.62
C MET A 31 -1.41 16.27 -2.26
N LYS A 32 -2.37 17.14 -1.98
CA LYS A 32 -3.72 17.06 -2.55
C LYS A 32 -3.75 17.27 -4.05
N GLY A 33 -2.70 17.88 -4.61
CA GLY A 33 -2.62 18.16 -6.03
C GLY A 33 -2.03 17.05 -6.88
N PHE A 34 -1.55 15.97 -6.27
CA PHE A 34 -0.95 14.88 -7.04
C PHE A 34 -2.00 14.07 -7.79
N SER A 35 -1.67 13.69 -9.02
CA SER A 35 -2.45 12.74 -9.82
C SER A 35 -1.76 11.38 -9.80
N PRO A 36 -2.47 10.29 -10.13
CA PRO A 36 -1.83 8.98 -10.25
C PRO A 36 -0.68 8.96 -11.26
N GLU A 37 -0.84 9.69 -12.37
CA GLU A 37 0.17 9.77 -13.43
C GLU A 37 1.45 10.45 -12.95
N GLN A 38 1.32 11.50 -12.15
CA GLN A 38 2.46 12.16 -11.54
C GLN A 38 3.16 11.24 -10.54
N PHE A 39 2.36 10.53 -9.76
CA PHE A 39 2.85 9.64 -8.70
C PHE A 39 3.64 8.47 -9.28
N GLU A 40 3.14 7.92 -10.38
CA GLU A 40 3.77 6.78 -11.06
C GLU A 40 5.22 7.04 -11.45
N VAL A 41 5.53 8.27 -11.88
CA VAL A 41 6.86 8.61 -12.38
C VAL A 41 7.77 9.26 -11.34
N LEU A 42 7.32 9.40 -10.08
CA LEU A 42 8.18 9.90 -9.01
C LEU A 42 9.35 8.93 -8.77
N PRO A 43 10.57 9.46 -8.61
CA PRO A 43 11.70 8.59 -8.28
C PRO A 43 11.44 7.85 -6.96
N PRO A 44 11.73 6.54 -6.89
CA PRO A 44 11.49 5.77 -5.66
C PRO A 44 12.10 6.37 -4.40
N ALA A 45 13.26 7.02 -4.53
CA ALA A 45 13.96 7.61 -3.38
C ALA A 45 13.13 8.66 -2.63
N VAL A 46 12.20 9.36 -3.33
CA VAL A 46 11.40 10.39 -2.68
C VAL A 46 10.44 9.80 -1.64
N PHE A 47 10.05 8.55 -1.82
CA PHE A 47 9.11 7.90 -0.91
C PHE A 47 9.71 7.67 0.47
N GLY A 48 11.04 7.57 0.55
CA GLY A 48 11.73 7.47 1.84
C GLY A 48 11.69 8.75 2.66
N ALA A 49 11.38 9.89 2.04
CA ALA A 49 11.29 11.19 2.70
C ALA A 49 9.86 11.59 3.06
N MET A 50 8.87 10.78 2.69
CA MET A 50 7.48 11.08 2.97
C MET A 50 7.18 10.89 4.46
N ASP A 51 6.55 11.89 5.07
CA ASP A 51 6.14 11.81 6.47
C ASP A 51 4.62 11.51 6.58
N PRO A 52 4.14 11.18 7.79
CA PRO A 52 2.72 10.84 7.97
C PRO A 52 1.75 11.96 7.59
N GLU A 53 2.12 13.21 7.81
CA GLU A 53 1.25 14.33 7.45
C GLU A 53 1.09 14.46 5.95
N GLN A 54 2.19 14.32 5.21
CA GLN A 54 2.16 14.32 3.75
C GLN A 54 1.34 13.14 3.24
N PHE A 55 1.59 11.96 3.78
CA PHE A 55 0.88 10.75 3.37
C PHE A 55 -0.63 10.89 3.58
N GLY A 56 -1.02 11.42 4.74
CA GLY A 56 -2.44 11.58 5.08
C GLY A 56 -3.19 12.56 4.19
N LYS A 57 -2.49 13.44 3.46
CA LYS A 57 -3.10 14.41 2.56
C LYS A 57 -3.16 13.94 1.11
N LEU A 58 -2.58 12.78 0.80
CA LEU A 58 -2.65 12.23 -0.55
C LEU A 58 -4.09 11.85 -0.91
N PRO A 59 -4.56 12.20 -2.11
CA PRO A 59 -5.85 11.70 -2.57
C PRO A 59 -5.80 10.17 -2.70
N PRO A 60 -6.84 9.45 -2.29
CA PRO A 60 -6.85 7.99 -2.42
C PRO A 60 -6.56 7.49 -3.83
N ALA A 61 -6.96 8.26 -4.85
CA ALA A 61 -6.75 7.87 -6.25
C ALA A 61 -5.28 7.74 -6.64
N VAL A 62 -4.35 8.48 -5.97
CA VAL A 62 -2.93 8.41 -6.33
C VAL A 62 -2.33 7.03 -6.07
N PHE A 63 -2.94 6.28 -5.16
CA PHE A 63 -2.46 4.93 -4.84
C PHE A 63 -2.54 3.99 -6.04
N GLY A 64 -3.38 4.31 -7.03
CA GLY A 64 -3.42 3.59 -8.29
C GLY A 64 -2.17 3.77 -9.15
N GLY A 65 -1.34 4.77 -8.84
CA GLY A 65 -0.07 5.02 -9.52
C GLY A 65 1.16 4.41 -8.85
N PHE A 66 0.99 3.70 -7.73
CA PHE A 66 2.13 3.11 -7.02
C PHE A 66 2.80 2.01 -7.83
N GLN A 67 4.14 2.04 -7.82
CA GLN A 67 4.99 1.01 -8.41
C GLN A 67 5.63 0.18 -7.28
N PRO A 68 6.02 -1.08 -7.54
CA PRO A 68 6.63 -1.91 -6.48
C PRO A 68 7.88 -1.27 -5.84
N ASN A 69 8.76 -0.68 -6.63
CA ASN A 69 9.98 -0.04 -6.10
C ASN A 69 9.67 1.18 -5.24
N GLN A 70 8.56 1.88 -5.51
CA GLN A 70 8.13 3.00 -4.70
C GLN A 70 7.61 2.52 -3.34
N LEU A 71 6.81 1.47 -3.35
CA LEU A 71 6.27 0.89 -2.12
C LEU A 71 7.38 0.35 -1.23
N LYS A 72 8.43 -0.25 -1.82
CA LYS A 72 9.60 -0.73 -1.08
C LYS A 72 10.31 0.38 -0.31
N LYS A 73 10.29 1.59 -0.82
CA LYS A 73 10.99 2.73 -0.21
C LYS A 73 10.15 3.45 0.85
N LEU A 74 8.85 3.19 0.92
CA LEU A 74 8.02 3.81 1.95
C LEU A 74 8.50 3.40 3.35
N PRO A 75 8.62 4.37 4.28
CA PRO A 75 8.96 4.02 5.66
C PRO A 75 7.90 3.12 6.28
N VAL A 76 8.35 2.20 7.13
CA VAL A 76 7.44 1.28 7.86
C VAL A 76 6.41 2.05 8.67
N ASP A 77 6.80 3.22 9.20
CA ASP A 77 5.93 4.08 10.01
C ASP A 77 4.65 4.48 9.26
N LEU A 78 4.72 4.56 7.93
CA LEU A 78 3.56 4.97 7.14
C LEU A 78 2.55 3.84 6.94
N MET A 79 2.94 2.61 7.24
CA MET A 79 2.02 1.47 7.09
C MET A 79 0.78 1.61 7.98
N GLY A 80 0.94 2.23 9.16
CA GLY A 80 -0.16 2.50 10.06
C GLY A 80 -1.18 3.50 9.54
N GLU A 81 -0.82 4.26 8.51
CA GLU A 81 -1.68 5.29 7.94
C GLU A 81 -2.59 4.78 6.82
N PHE A 82 -2.40 3.53 6.38
CA PHE A 82 -3.22 2.97 5.30
C PHE A 82 -4.66 2.72 5.76
N SER A 83 -5.61 3.17 4.94
CA SER A 83 -7.04 2.85 5.10
C SER A 83 -7.42 1.75 4.10
N PRO A 84 -8.60 1.10 4.28
CA PRO A 84 -9.08 0.12 3.30
C PRO A 84 -9.17 0.67 1.89
N LYS A 85 -9.62 1.91 1.74
CA LYS A 85 -9.78 2.54 0.42
C LYS A 85 -8.43 2.70 -0.28
N GLU A 86 -7.42 3.14 0.47
CA GLU A 86 -6.07 3.33 -0.08
C GLU A 86 -5.44 2.01 -0.48
N LEU A 87 -5.56 0.99 0.37
CA LEU A 87 -5.07 -0.34 0.03
C LEU A 87 -5.78 -0.92 -1.19
N GLY A 88 -7.10 -0.74 -1.26
CA GLY A 88 -7.89 -1.23 -2.38
C GLY A 88 -7.53 -0.58 -3.71
N ASN A 89 -7.00 0.63 -3.69
CA ASN A 89 -6.59 1.35 -4.89
C ASN A 89 -5.21 0.94 -5.39
N LEU A 90 -4.40 0.24 -4.59
CA LEU A 90 -3.08 -0.22 -5.03
C LEU A 90 -3.22 -1.22 -6.18
N PRO A 91 -2.47 -1.01 -7.29
CA PRO A 91 -2.50 -2.00 -8.36
C PRO A 91 -1.96 -3.35 -7.89
N PRO A 92 -2.50 -4.47 -8.39
CA PRO A 92 -1.92 -5.78 -8.06
C PRO A 92 -0.41 -5.83 -8.31
N ALA A 93 0.07 -5.18 -9.37
CA ALA A 93 1.49 -5.14 -9.68
C ALA A 93 2.33 -4.52 -8.56
N ALA A 94 1.76 -3.62 -7.75
CA ALA A 94 2.49 -2.99 -6.65
C ALA A 94 2.70 -3.93 -5.46
N MET A 95 1.95 -5.02 -5.37
CA MET A 95 2.00 -5.94 -4.22
C MET A 95 3.38 -6.53 -4.00
N GLY A 96 4.19 -6.65 -5.06
CA GLY A 96 5.58 -7.09 -4.93
C GLY A 96 6.47 -6.18 -4.10
N GLY A 97 6.00 -4.95 -3.81
CA GLY A 97 6.71 -4.01 -2.96
C GLY A 97 6.51 -4.24 -1.46
N PHE A 98 5.59 -5.10 -1.06
CA PHE A 98 5.43 -5.45 0.34
C PHE A 98 6.49 -6.48 0.77
N ASP A 99 7.04 -6.27 1.96
CA ASP A 99 7.86 -7.27 2.65
C ASP A 99 7.15 -7.65 3.95
N PRO A 100 7.63 -8.70 4.67
CA PRO A 100 6.95 -9.12 5.91
C PRO A 100 6.81 -8.01 6.93
N ARG A 101 7.84 -7.16 7.07
CA ARG A 101 7.83 -6.10 8.06
C ARG A 101 6.77 -5.05 7.77
N LYS A 102 6.68 -4.61 6.51
CA LYS A 102 5.68 -3.63 6.10
C LYS A 102 4.27 -4.20 6.20
N PHE A 103 4.10 -5.43 5.74
CA PHE A 103 2.79 -6.06 5.78
C PHE A 103 2.30 -6.25 7.22
N GLY A 104 3.18 -6.71 8.11
CA GLY A 104 2.85 -6.88 9.52
C GLY A 104 2.50 -5.59 10.23
N ALA A 105 2.96 -4.44 9.72
CA ALA A 105 2.67 -3.12 10.29
C ALA A 105 1.35 -2.52 9.81
N LEU A 106 0.68 -3.14 8.81
CA LEU A 106 -0.61 -2.65 8.34
C LEU A 106 -1.68 -2.79 9.42
N PRO A 107 -2.56 -1.78 9.58
CA PRO A 107 -3.66 -1.90 10.55
C PRO A 107 -4.59 -3.05 10.17
N PRO A 108 -5.10 -3.82 11.14
CA PRO A 108 -6.08 -4.86 10.84
C PRO A 108 -7.28 -4.34 10.05
N ALA A 109 -7.78 -3.14 10.36
CA ALA A 109 -8.92 -2.55 9.66
C ALA A 109 -8.65 -2.35 8.16
N ALA A 110 -7.38 -2.11 7.78
CA ALA A 110 -7.02 -1.90 6.37
C ALA A 110 -7.18 -3.17 5.55
N MET A 111 -7.13 -4.33 6.18
CA MET A 111 -7.26 -5.62 5.50
C MET A 111 -8.56 -5.77 4.72
N LYS A 112 -9.60 -5.04 5.13
CA LYS A 112 -10.90 -5.05 4.43
C LYS A 112 -10.82 -4.52 3.00
N GLY A 113 -9.76 -3.80 2.68
CA GLY A 113 -9.58 -3.22 1.34
C GLY A 113 -8.95 -4.15 0.32
N PHE A 114 -8.43 -5.29 0.72
CA PHE A 114 -7.76 -6.21 -0.20
C PHE A 114 -8.75 -6.91 -1.14
N SER A 115 -8.34 -7.08 -2.39
CA SER A 115 -9.07 -7.86 -3.39
C SER A 115 -8.39 -9.21 -3.61
N PRO A 116 -9.10 -10.19 -4.20
CA PRO A 116 -8.48 -11.46 -4.56
C PRO A 116 -7.28 -11.31 -5.49
N GLU A 117 -7.38 -10.40 -6.45
CA GLU A 117 -6.30 -10.14 -7.43
C GLU A 117 -5.03 -9.64 -6.77
N GLN A 118 -5.17 -8.77 -5.77
CA GLN A 118 -4.03 -8.30 -4.99
C GLN A 118 -3.41 -9.44 -4.19
N PHE A 119 -4.25 -10.24 -3.58
CA PHE A 119 -3.81 -11.35 -2.72
C PHE A 119 -3.06 -12.40 -3.50
N GLU A 120 -3.53 -12.70 -4.70
CA GLU A 120 -2.91 -13.71 -5.57
C GLU A 120 -1.43 -13.42 -5.84
N VAL A 121 -1.07 -12.13 -5.99
CA VAL A 121 0.28 -11.72 -6.36
C VAL A 121 1.13 -11.24 -5.18
N LEU A 122 0.61 -11.30 -3.95
CA LEU A 122 1.41 -10.99 -2.77
C LEU A 122 2.56 -11.98 -2.63
N PRO A 123 3.79 -11.51 -2.33
CA PRO A 123 4.90 -12.42 -2.07
C PRO A 123 4.57 -13.38 -0.93
N PRO A 124 4.83 -14.70 -1.10
CA PRO A 124 4.50 -15.67 -0.05
C PRO A 124 5.09 -15.33 1.32
N ALA A 125 6.27 -14.70 1.35
CA ALA A 125 6.94 -14.36 2.61
C ALA A 125 6.11 -13.43 3.50
N VAL A 126 5.25 -12.56 2.93
CA VAL A 126 4.46 -11.63 3.74
C VAL A 126 3.43 -12.34 4.61
N PHE A 127 3.00 -13.53 4.18
CA PHE A 127 2.00 -14.30 4.92
C PHE A 127 2.53 -14.77 6.28
N GLY A 128 3.85 -14.91 6.42
CA GLY A 128 4.48 -15.25 7.69
C GLY A 128 4.40 -14.15 8.74
N ALA A 129 4.15 -12.92 8.31
CA ALA A 129 4.01 -11.76 9.21
C ALA A 129 2.55 -11.42 9.53
N MET A 130 1.60 -12.14 8.94
CA MET A 130 0.19 -11.88 9.17
C MET A 130 -0.23 -12.30 10.56
N GLY A 131 -0.82 -11.37 11.33
CA GLY A 131 -1.33 -11.68 12.65
C GLY A 131 -2.79 -12.12 12.62
N PRO A 132 -3.28 -12.76 13.69
CA PRO A 132 -4.68 -13.18 13.75
C PRO A 132 -5.69 -12.05 13.55
N GLU A 133 -5.40 -10.87 14.08
CA GLU A 133 -6.29 -9.71 13.94
C GLU A 133 -6.38 -9.26 12.49
N GLN A 134 -5.26 -9.25 11.78
CA GLN A 134 -5.24 -8.91 10.35
C GLN A 134 -6.04 -9.95 9.56
N PHE A 135 -5.78 -11.22 9.83
CA PHE A 135 -6.43 -12.31 9.13
C PHE A 135 -7.95 -12.27 9.34
N GLY A 136 -8.39 -12.00 10.57
CA GLY A 136 -9.82 -11.95 10.91
C GLY A 136 -10.58 -10.80 10.22
N LYS A 137 -9.87 -9.79 9.70
CA LYS A 137 -10.48 -8.65 9.02
C LYS A 137 -10.47 -8.80 7.50
N LEU A 138 -9.88 -9.84 6.96
CA LEU A 138 -9.86 -10.07 5.52
C LEU A 138 -11.26 -10.34 4.98
N PRO A 139 -11.64 -9.74 3.84
CA PRO A 139 -12.91 -10.11 3.19
C PRO A 139 -12.86 -11.57 2.78
N PRO A 140 -13.95 -12.33 2.95
CA PRO A 140 -13.98 -13.73 2.52
C PRO A 140 -13.57 -13.95 1.06
N ALA A 141 -13.86 -12.99 0.19
CA ALA A 141 -13.53 -13.10 -1.23
C ALA A 141 -12.04 -13.24 -1.51
N VAL A 142 -11.15 -12.73 -0.61
CA VAL A 142 -9.70 -12.82 -0.85
C VAL A 142 -9.19 -14.26 -0.85
N PHE A 143 -9.94 -15.16 -0.19
CA PHE A 143 -9.52 -16.57 -0.11
C PHE A 143 -9.50 -17.26 -1.47
N GLU A 144 -10.25 -16.73 -2.44
CA GLU A 144 -10.22 -17.22 -3.81
C GLU A 144 -8.86 -16.97 -4.48
N GLY A 145 -8.13 -15.96 -4.01
CA GLY A 145 -6.81 -15.61 -4.54
C GLY A 145 -5.64 -16.32 -3.88
N PHE A 146 -5.90 -17.14 -2.84
CA PHE A 146 -4.81 -17.83 -2.14
C PHE A 146 -4.13 -18.86 -3.01
N GLN A 147 -2.78 -18.83 -2.99
CA GLN A 147 -1.95 -19.80 -3.69
C GLN A 147 -1.35 -20.80 -2.68
N PRO A 148 -1.02 -22.03 -3.11
CA PRO A 148 -0.46 -23.02 -2.18
C PRO A 148 0.77 -22.53 -1.42
N ASP A 149 1.67 -21.82 -2.10
CA ASP A 149 2.90 -21.30 -1.50
C ASP A 149 2.60 -20.29 -0.40
N GLN A 150 1.55 -19.50 -0.59
CA GLN A 150 1.12 -18.50 0.39
C GLN A 150 0.55 -19.17 1.64
N LEU A 151 -0.30 -20.16 1.43
CA LEU A 151 -0.94 -20.88 2.54
C LEU A 151 0.09 -21.57 3.42
N LYS A 152 1.15 -22.12 2.82
CA LYS A 152 2.25 -22.75 3.54
C LYS A 152 2.98 -21.81 4.49
N LYS A 153 2.99 -20.51 4.18
CA LYS A 153 3.70 -19.51 4.97
C LYS A 153 2.86 -18.92 6.11
N LEU A 154 1.55 -19.17 6.11
CA LEU A 154 0.68 -18.66 7.18
C LEU A 154 1.11 -19.23 8.53
N PRO A 155 1.18 -18.40 9.58
CA PRO A 155 1.44 -18.90 10.93
C PRO A 155 0.33 -19.84 11.39
N VAL A 156 0.70 -20.85 12.16
CA VAL A 156 -0.26 -21.85 12.66
C VAL A 156 -1.37 -21.21 13.50
N ASP A 157 -1.05 -20.16 14.23
CA ASP A 157 -2.02 -19.46 15.09
C ASP A 157 -3.15 -18.78 14.32
N VAL A 158 -2.95 -18.43 13.03
CA VAL A 158 -4.05 -17.88 12.23
C VAL A 158 -5.00 -18.94 11.71
N MET A 159 -4.61 -20.22 11.78
CA MET A 159 -5.49 -21.31 11.31
C MET A 159 -6.81 -21.35 12.07
N GLY A 160 -6.80 -20.96 13.33
CA GLY A 160 -8.01 -20.90 14.14
C GLY A 160 -8.99 -19.81 13.74
N GLU A 161 -8.56 -18.87 12.90
CA GLU A 161 -9.40 -17.78 12.44
C GLU A 161 -10.23 -18.13 11.20
N PHE A 162 -9.97 -19.28 10.57
CA PHE A 162 -10.78 -19.73 9.42
C PHE A 162 -12.20 -20.03 9.86
N SER A 163 -13.17 -19.43 9.18
CA SER A 163 -14.59 -19.72 9.39
C SER A 163 -15.05 -20.77 8.38
N PRO A 164 -16.19 -21.45 8.64
CA PRO A 164 -16.77 -22.36 7.65
C PRO A 164 -17.02 -21.67 6.30
N LYS A 165 -17.35 -20.38 6.33
CA LYS A 165 -17.59 -19.60 5.11
C LYS A 165 -16.32 -19.45 4.28
N ASP A 166 -15.18 -19.29 4.95
CA ASP A 166 -13.88 -19.15 4.25
C ASP A 166 -13.47 -20.45 3.57
N LEU A 167 -13.84 -21.58 4.14
CA LEU A 167 -13.47 -22.90 3.63
C LEU A 167 -14.49 -23.48 2.68
N GLY A 168 -15.69 -22.92 2.60
CA GLY A 168 -16.82 -23.46 1.86
C GLY A 168 -16.98 -23.00 0.42
N ASN A 169 -16.06 -22.20 -0.10
CA ASN A 169 -16.12 -21.67 -1.47
C ASN A 169 -15.10 -22.35 -2.36
#